data_2f40c61970f4c6ecc8edc8f493db6d64
#
_entry.id   2f40c61970f4c6ecc8edc8f493db6d64
#
_cell.length_a   1.000
_cell.length_b   1.000
_cell.length_c   1.000
_cell.angle_alpha   90.00
_cell.angle_beta   90.00
_cell.angle_gamma   90.00
#
_symmetry.space_group_name_H-M   'P 1'
#
loop_
_entity.id
_entity.type
_entity.pdbx_description
1 polymer ?
#
loop_
_entity_poly.entity_id
_entity_poly.type
_entity_poly.pdbx_seq_one_letter_code
_entity_poly.pdbx_strand_id
1 'polypeptide(L)'
;MSVKLSSNRIEIRLAGEGGQGMILAGIILAEAAAIYDNKNAIQTQSYGPESRGGASKAEVIIGPGEIDFPEVIAADILVAVSQEACDKYASNLKKDGILIVDSDKVGRVPTNRAIQLPITQMAIETTGKSITANVVTLGILVGLTGIVSRQAIEKAVAARAPKGTEEMNLAALEKGFEAAAQANGK
;
A
#
# COMPACT_ATOMS: atom_id res chain seq x y z
N MET A 1 16.87 7.80 1.47
CA MET A 1 16.25 8.81 2.37
C MET A 1 15.16 8.11 3.18
N SER A 2 15.36 7.91 4.49
CA SER A 2 14.28 7.38 5.33
C SER A 2 13.19 8.45 5.42
N VAL A 3 12.00 8.12 4.99
CA VAL A 3 10.86 9.04 5.01
C VAL A 3 10.41 9.19 6.46
N LYS A 4 10.62 10.36 7.06
CA LYS A 4 10.09 10.67 8.39
C LYS A 4 8.62 11.03 8.28
N LEU A 5 7.76 10.13 8.75
CA LEU A 5 6.36 10.44 9.00
C LEU A 5 6.29 11.33 10.24
N SER A 6 5.72 12.52 10.12
CA SER A 6 5.78 13.58 11.14
C SER A 6 4.61 13.55 12.14
N SER A 7 3.65 12.65 12.01
CA SER A 7 2.47 12.58 12.86
C SER A 7 2.37 11.24 13.62
N ASN A 8 1.80 11.30 14.83
CA ASN A 8 1.47 10.09 15.59
C ASN A 8 0.31 9.30 14.96
N ARG A 9 -0.51 9.93 14.13
CA ARG A 9 -1.59 9.32 13.35
C ARG A 9 -1.20 9.36 11.89
N ILE A 10 -1.03 8.21 11.28
CA ILE A 10 -0.67 8.06 9.87
C ILE A 10 -1.87 7.61 9.07
N GLU A 11 -2.19 8.34 8.03
CA GLU A 11 -3.32 8.13 7.15
C GLU A 11 -2.84 7.63 5.78
N ILE A 12 -3.26 6.42 5.42
CA ILE A 12 -2.80 5.72 4.23
C ILE A 12 -4.00 5.45 3.33
N ARG A 13 -3.83 5.71 2.03
CA ARG A 13 -4.79 5.33 1.00
C ARG A 13 -4.13 4.42 -0.01
N LEU A 14 -4.69 3.23 -0.20
CA LEU A 14 -4.29 2.26 -1.21
C LEU A 14 -5.40 2.23 -2.25
N ALA A 15 -5.11 2.60 -3.50
CA ALA A 15 -6.12 2.76 -4.52
C ALA A 15 -5.70 2.13 -5.86
N GLY A 16 -6.68 1.59 -6.57
CA GLY A 16 -6.49 0.95 -7.87
C GLY A 16 -7.82 0.57 -8.50
N GLU A 17 -7.78 -0.13 -9.60
CA GLU A 17 -8.96 -0.71 -10.23
C GLU A 17 -9.48 -1.92 -9.45
N GLY A 18 -10.76 -2.23 -9.61
CA GLY A 18 -11.34 -3.45 -9.07
C GLY A 18 -10.56 -4.69 -9.53
N GLY A 19 -10.25 -5.60 -8.60
CA GLY A 19 -9.48 -6.81 -8.86
C GLY A 19 -7.97 -6.70 -8.66
N GLN A 20 -7.41 -5.49 -8.45
CA GLN A 20 -5.97 -5.33 -8.18
C GLN A 20 -5.57 -5.62 -6.72
N GLY A 21 -6.53 -5.98 -5.86
CA GLY A 21 -6.26 -6.43 -4.49
C GLY A 21 -5.89 -5.34 -3.49
N MET A 22 -6.12 -4.06 -3.79
CA MET A 22 -5.77 -2.95 -2.89
C MET A 22 -6.59 -2.96 -1.59
N ILE A 23 -7.83 -3.43 -1.63
CA ILE A 23 -8.65 -3.61 -0.42
C ILE A 23 -8.04 -4.69 0.48
N LEU A 24 -7.63 -5.82 -0.09
CA LEU A 24 -6.96 -6.87 0.66
C LEU A 24 -5.63 -6.39 1.24
N ALA A 25 -4.86 -5.59 0.49
CA ALA A 25 -3.63 -4.98 1.00
C ALA A 25 -3.90 -4.09 2.22
N GLY A 26 -4.97 -3.29 2.19
CA GLY A 26 -5.39 -2.47 3.34
C GLY A 26 -5.75 -3.31 4.55
N ILE A 27 -6.48 -4.40 4.37
CA ILE A 27 -6.83 -5.34 5.46
C ILE A 27 -5.56 -5.95 6.06
N ILE A 28 -4.64 -6.45 5.23
CA ILE A 28 -3.36 -7.04 5.68
C ILE A 28 -2.53 -6.03 6.47
N LEU A 29 -2.44 -4.78 5.98
CA LEU A 29 -1.71 -3.72 6.66
C LEU A 29 -2.29 -3.38 8.03
N ALA A 30 -3.62 -3.26 8.11
CA ALA A 30 -4.31 -3.00 9.38
C ALA A 30 -4.13 -4.15 10.38
N GLU A 31 -4.19 -5.39 9.93
CA GLU A 31 -3.91 -6.57 10.77
C GLU A 31 -2.46 -6.62 11.24
N ALA A 32 -1.51 -6.32 10.36
CA ALA A 32 -0.11 -6.22 10.75
C ALA A 32 0.09 -5.21 11.87
N ALA A 33 -0.53 -4.04 11.76
CA ALA A 33 -0.46 -3.02 12.79
C ALA A 33 -1.15 -3.43 14.10
N ALA A 34 -2.40 -3.89 14.02
CA ALA A 34 -3.23 -4.12 15.21
C ALA A 34 -2.90 -5.43 15.93
N ILE A 35 -2.68 -6.52 15.18
CA ILE A 35 -2.54 -7.87 15.76
C ILE A 35 -1.08 -8.18 16.09
N TYR A 36 -0.16 -7.75 15.25
CA TYR A 36 1.24 -8.17 15.36
C TYR A 36 2.18 -7.08 15.89
N ASP A 37 1.83 -5.80 15.73
CA ASP A 37 2.61 -4.66 16.23
C ASP A 37 1.95 -3.94 17.41
N ASN A 38 0.79 -4.41 17.87
CA ASN A 38 0.05 -3.84 19.01
C ASN A 38 -0.19 -2.31 18.88
N LYS A 39 -0.48 -1.84 17.68
CA LYS A 39 -0.87 -0.46 17.38
C LYS A 39 -2.38 -0.38 17.19
N ASN A 40 -2.96 0.80 17.39
CA ASN A 40 -4.35 1.00 16.99
C ASN A 40 -4.40 1.20 15.47
N ALA A 41 -5.31 0.48 14.82
CA ALA A 41 -5.52 0.59 13.39
C ALA A 41 -7.01 0.46 13.04
N ILE A 42 -7.45 1.29 12.11
CA ILE A 42 -8.78 1.19 11.50
C ILE A 42 -8.59 1.08 10.00
N GLN A 43 -9.35 0.18 9.37
CA GLN A 43 -9.41 0.04 7.91
C GLN A 43 -10.85 0.30 7.47
N THR A 44 -11.00 1.16 6.47
CA THR A 44 -12.24 1.37 5.74
C THR A 44 -12.02 1.13 4.25
N GLN A 45 -13.10 0.85 3.53
CA GLN A 45 -13.02 0.56 2.10
C GLN A 45 -14.18 1.18 1.34
N SER A 46 -13.93 1.55 0.09
CA SER A 46 -14.95 2.02 -0.82
C SER A 46 -14.72 1.43 -2.20
N TYR A 47 -15.76 0.87 -2.74
CA TYR A 47 -15.85 0.51 -4.16
C TYR A 47 -16.35 1.72 -4.92
N GLY A 48 -15.81 2.02 -6.10
CA GLY A 48 -16.33 3.08 -6.95
C GLY A 48 -17.83 2.84 -7.26
N PRO A 49 -18.59 3.91 -7.59
CA PRO A 49 -20.01 3.82 -7.88
C PRO A 49 -20.32 2.96 -9.12
N GLU A 50 -19.33 2.61 -9.89
CA GLU A 50 -19.45 1.83 -11.10
C GLU A 50 -19.42 0.34 -10.80
N SER A 51 -20.38 -0.41 -11.34
CA SER A 51 -20.53 -1.85 -11.13
C SER A 51 -19.36 -2.68 -11.66
N ARG A 52 -18.51 -2.11 -12.50
CA ARG A 52 -17.27 -2.69 -13.06
C ARG A 52 -16.28 -1.58 -13.40
N GLY A 53 -15.04 -1.70 -12.95
CA GLY A 53 -13.90 -0.93 -13.45
C GLY A 53 -13.61 0.41 -12.78
N GLY A 54 -14.37 0.89 -11.81
CA GLY A 54 -14.09 2.14 -11.12
C GLY A 54 -12.94 2.03 -10.10
N ALA A 55 -12.33 3.18 -9.74
CA ALA A 55 -11.27 3.23 -8.74
C ALA A 55 -11.79 2.77 -7.38
N SER A 56 -11.29 1.63 -6.90
CA SER A 56 -11.49 1.14 -5.54
C SER A 56 -10.40 1.68 -4.62
N LYS A 57 -10.73 1.90 -3.35
CA LYS A 57 -9.76 2.32 -2.35
C LYS A 57 -9.94 1.55 -1.04
N ALA A 58 -8.82 1.29 -0.38
CA ALA A 58 -8.77 0.99 1.04
C ALA A 58 -8.07 2.15 1.76
N GLU A 59 -8.59 2.53 2.90
CA GLU A 59 -7.99 3.53 3.76
C GLU A 59 -7.60 2.87 5.08
N VAL A 60 -6.39 3.13 5.52
CA VAL A 60 -5.84 2.59 6.77
C VAL A 60 -5.32 3.75 7.60
N ILE A 61 -5.77 3.83 8.84
CA ILE A 61 -5.29 4.80 9.82
C ILE A 61 -4.59 4.02 10.91
N ILE A 62 -3.34 4.37 11.19
CA ILE A 62 -2.52 3.73 12.23
C ILE A 62 -2.05 4.81 13.21
N GLY A 63 -2.18 4.54 14.49
CA GLY A 63 -1.74 5.47 15.55
C GLY A 63 -1.56 4.80 16.90
N PRO A 64 -0.94 5.50 17.88
CA PRO A 64 -0.70 4.96 19.23
C PRO A 64 -1.92 5.04 20.13
N GLY A 65 -2.91 5.88 19.81
CA GLY A 65 -4.10 6.14 20.61
C GLY A 65 -5.39 5.72 19.91
N GLU A 66 -6.52 5.95 20.60
CA GLU A 66 -7.85 5.73 20.05
C GLU A 66 -8.06 6.57 18.78
N ILE A 67 -8.73 5.99 17.79
CA ILE A 67 -8.99 6.64 16.51
C ILE A 67 -10.47 7.00 16.45
N ASP A 68 -10.81 8.21 16.87
CA ASP A 68 -12.19 8.69 16.97
C ASP A 68 -12.84 8.97 15.60
N PHE A 69 -12.02 9.25 14.58
CA PHE A 69 -12.49 9.60 13.24
C PHE A 69 -11.88 8.68 12.19
N PRO A 70 -12.66 7.74 11.62
CA PRO A 70 -12.15 6.68 10.74
C PRO A 70 -12.04 7.08 9.27
N GLU A 71 -12.06 8.36 8.93
CA GLU A 71 -11.93 8.84 7.55
C GLU A 71 -10.56 9.45 7.27
N VAL A 72 -10.06 9.19 6.06
CA VAL A 72 -8.85 9.82 5.51
C VAL A 72 -9.25 11.00 4.64
N ILE A 73 -9.11 12.22 5.18
CA ILE A 73 -9.37 13.45 4.43
C ILE A 73 -8.20 13.76 3.50
N ALA A 74 -6.99 13.76 4.04
CA ALA A 74 -5.76 13.97 3.29
C ALA A 74 -4.72 12.94 3.73
N ALA A 75 -4.31 12.08 2.80
CA ALA A 75 -3.42 10.97 3.10
C ALA A 75 -1.98 11.45 3.38
N ASP A 76 -1.31 10.83 4.35
CA ASP A 76 0.15 10.91 4.50
C ASP A 76 0.85 10.07 3.43
N ILE A 77 0.21 8.95 3.04
CA ILE A 77 0.72 8.03 2.03
C ILE A 77 -0.40 7.68 1.06
N LEU A 78 -0.18 7.90 -0.21
CA LEU A 78 -1.04 7.42 -1.29
C LEU A 78 -0.27 6.40 -2.13
N VAL A 79 -0.84 5.21 -2.26
CA VAL A 79 -0.42 4.23 -3.25
C VAL A 79 -1.48 4.17 -4.33
N ALA A 80 -1.09 4.43 -5.58
CA ALA A 80 -1.98 4.38 -6.74
C ALA A 80 -1.42 3.41 -7.79
N VAL A 81 -2.12 2.31 -8.00
CA VAL A 81 -1.71 1.25 -8.94
C VAL A 81 -2.54 1.26 -10.25
N SER A 82 -3.24 2.36 -10.51
CA SER A 82 -3.88 2.65 -11.80
C SER A 82 -3.88 4.15 -12.06
N GLN A 83 -3.97 4.53 -13.36
CA GLN A 83 -4.01 5.95 -13.73
C GLN A 83 -5.24 6.65 -13.13
N GLU A 84 -6.40 6.01 -13.18
CA GLU A 84 -7.63 6.54 -12.63
C GLU A 84 -7.51 6.81 -11.12
N ALA A 85 -6.92 5.87 -10.37
CA ALA A 85 -6.71 6.05 -8.93
C ALA A 85 -5.73 7.21 -8.64
N CYS A 86 -4.67 7.34 -9.44
CA CYS A 86 -3.73 8.46 -9.33
C CYS A 86 -4.42 9.80 -9.61
N ASP A 87 -5.13 9.92 -10.73
CA ASP A 87 -5.84 11.15 -11.12
C ASP A 87 -6.89 11.57 -10.08
N LYS A 88 -7.59 10.59 -9.50
CA LYS A 88 -8.68 10.83 -8.54
C LYS A 88 -8.20 11.25 -7.15
N TYR A 89 -7.12 10.63 -6.65
CA TYR A 89 -6.74 10.76 -5.25
C TYR A 89 -5.46 11.55 -4.99
N ALA A 90 -4.65 11.86 -6.00
CA ALA A 90 -3.39 12.56 -5.79
C ALA A 90 -3.57 13.99 -5.25
N SER A 91 -4.69 14.65 -5.58
CA SER A 91 -5.03 15.99 -5.04
C SER A 91 -5.31 15.99 -3.53
N ASN A 92 -5.65 14.82 -2.97
CA ASN A 92 -5.93 14.63 -1.55
C ASN A 92 -4.73 14.09 -0.77
N LEU A 93 -3.54 14.17 -1.34
CA LEU A 93 -2.28 13.86 -0.64
C LEU A 93 -1.82 15.11 0.13
N LYS A 94 -1.34 14.94 1.37
CA LYS A 94 -0.73 16.03 2.13
C LYS A 94 0.48 16.60 1.38
N LYS A 95 0.82 17.87 1.63
CA LYS A 95 1.91 18.58 0.95
C LYS A 95 3.26 17.84 1.02
N ASP A 96 3.54 17.22 2.16
CA ASP A 96 4.75 16.42 2.40
C ASP A 96 4.47 14.92 2.38
N GLY A 97 3.32 14.52 1.84
CA GLY A 97 2.90 13.13 1.73
C GLY A 97 3.69 12.37 0.66
N ILE A 98 3.68 11.05 0.81
CA ILE A 98 4.38 10.12 -0.07
C ILE A 98 3.40 9.62 -1.14
N LEU A 99 3.76 9.78 -2.40
CA LEU A 99 3.07 9.15 -3.52
C LEU A 99 3.90 7.98 -4.06
N ILE A 100 3.32 6.80 -4.04
CA ILE A 100 3.90 5.58 -4.64
C ILE A 100 2.98 5.18 -5.79
N VAL A 101 3.55 4.95 -6.97
CA VAL A 101 2.78 4.55 -8.15
C VAL A 101 3.39 3.34 -8.85
N ASP A 102 2.52 2.54 -9.44
CA ASP A 102 2.93 1.49 -10.38
C ASP A 102 3.24 2.13 -11.74
N SER A 103 4.52 2.21 -12.10
CA SER A 103 4.96 2.81 -13.37
C SER A 103 4.48 2.05 -14.62
N ASP A 104 4.06 0.80 -14.47
CA ASP A 104 3.49 0.03 -15.59
C ASP A 104 2.05 0.44 -15.91
N LYS A 105 1.37 1.09 -14.95
CA LYS A 105 -0.05 1.44 -15.03
C LYS A 105 -0.33 2.93 -14.95
N VAL A 106 0.62 3.72 -14.44
CA VAL A 106 0.49 5.16 -14.23
C VAL A 106 1.51 5.89 -15.08
N GLY A 107 1.06 6.40 -16.22
CA GLY A 107 1.91 7.11 -17.18
C GLY A 107 2.02 8.62 -16.90
N ARG A 108 1.06 9.19 -16.15
CA ARG A 108 1.02 10.62 -15.79
C ARG A 108 0.97 10.76 -14.28
N VAL A 109 1.95 11.43 -13.72
CA VAL A 109 2.08 11.65 -12.28
C VAL A 109 2.07 13.15 -12.01
N PRO A 110 1.24 13.66 -11.06
CA PRO A 110 1.08 15.10 -10.83
C PRO A 110 2.28 15.77 -10.16
N THR A 111 3.26 14.99 -9.72
CA THR A 111 4.46 15.48 -9.03
C THR A 111 5.69 14.68 -9.38
N ASN A 112 6.84 15.35 -9.48
CA ASN A 112 8.14 14.71 -9.68
C ASN A 112 8.73 14.05 -8.42
N ARG A 113 8.04 14.17 -7.28
CA ARG A 113 8.44 13.53 -6.02
C ARG A 113 7.85 12.13 -5.83
N ALA A 114 7.05 11.65 -6.79
CA ALA A 114 6.47 10.32 -6.70
C ALA A 114 7.54 9.24 -6.82
N ILE A 115 7.38 8.19 -6.01
CA ILE A 115 8.16 6.97 -6.11
C ILE A 115 7.48 6.10 -7.16
N GLN A 116 8.13 5.96 -8.30
CA GLN A 116 7.61 5.24 -9.45
C GLN A 116 8.37 3.93 -9.58
N LEU A 117 7.67 2.81 -9.44
CA LEU A 117 8.25 1.47 -9.48
C LEU A 117 7.38 0.56 -10.38
N PRO A 118 7.97 -0.35 -11.16
CA PRO A 118 7.21 -1.26 -12.03
C PRO A 118 6.61 -2.42 -11.20
N ILE A 119 5.62 -2.10 -10.37
CA ILE A 119 5.09 -3.01 -9.33
C ILE A 119 4.46 -4.25 -9.96
N THR A 120 3.65 -4.07 -10.99
CA THR A 120 3.01 -5.19 -11.71
C THR A 120 4.06 -6.10 -12.36
N GLN A 121 5.08 -5.52 -13.00
CA GLN A 121 6.17 -6.27 -13.61
C GLN A 121 6.96 -7.07 -12.57
N MET A 122 7.31 -6.44 -11.44
CA MET A 122 7.99 -7.12 -10.32
C MET A 122 7.19 -8.32 -9.80
N ALA A 123 5.87 -8.18 -9.67
CA ALA A 123 5.00 -9.28 -9.25
C ALA A 123 5.03 -10.45 -10.24
N ILE A 124 4.92 -10.15 -11.55
CA ILE A 124 4.94 -11.17 -12.60
C ILE A 124 6.30 -11.87 -12.65
N GLU A 125 7.40 -11.14 -12.58
CA GLU A 125 8.77 -11.70 -12.61
C GLU A 125 9.03 -12.61 -11.39
N THR A 126 8.49 -12.27 -10.23
CA THR A 126 8.73 -13.02 -8.99
C THR A 126 7.82 -14.22 -8.85
N THR A 127 6.55 -14.10 -9.22
CA THR A 127 5.52 -15.10 -8.90
C THR A 127 4.80 -15.68 -10.10
N GLY A 128 5.02 -15.14 -11.29
CA GLY A 128 4.25 -15.45 -12.51
C GLY A 128 2.83 -14.89 -12.51
N LYS A 129 2.42 -14.11 -11.50
CA LYS A 129 1.04 -13.65 -11.31
C LYS A 129 0.97 -12.17 -10.98
N SER A 130 0.26 -11.39 -11.80
CA SER A 130 0.05 -9.95 -11.56
C SER A 130 -0.76 -9.66 -10.29
N ILE A 131 -1.60 -10.58 -9.84
CA ILE A 131 -2.42 -10.40 -8.63
C ILE A 131 -1.57 -10.20 -7.36
N THR A 132 -0.34 -10.71 -7.31
CA THR A 132 0.56 -10.53 -6.17
C THR A 132 1.20 -9.12 -6.13
N ALA A 133 0.88 -8.24 -7.07
CA ALA A 133 1.30 -6.84 -7.05
C ALA A 133 0.82 -6.11 -5.78
N ASN A 134 -0.32 -6.50 -5.23
CA ASN A 134 -0.80 -5.98 -3.94
C ASN A 134 0.16 -6.30 -2.78
N VAL A 135 0.78 -7.47 -2.79
CA VAL A 135 1.75 -7.87 -1.76
C VAL A 135 3.12 -7.22 -1.99
N VAL A 136 3.56 -7.11 -3.25
CA VAL A 136 4.75 -6.30 -3.61
C VAL A 136 4.58 -4.87 -3.11
N THR A 137 3.40 -4.29 -3.31
CA THR A 137 3.04 -2.94 -2.82
C THR A 137 3.21 -2.82 -1.30
N LEU A 138 2.77 -3.83 -0.54
CA LEU A 138 2.95 -3.83 0.92
C LEU A 138 4.42 -3.86 1.32
N GLY A 139 5.24 -4.66 0.65
CA GLY A 139 6.69 -4.69 0.87
C GLY A 139 7.36 -3.34 0.60
N ILE A 140 6.98 -2.68 -0.49
CA ILE A 140 7.46 -1.32 -0.83
C ILE A 140 7.03 -0.32 0.25
N LEU A 141 5.75 -0.28 0.58
CA LEU A 141 5.19 0.64 1.55
C LEU A 141 5.88 0.51 2.92
N VAL A 142 5.95 -0.71 3.44
CA VAL A 142 6.56 -0.96 4.76
C VAL A 142 8.07 -0.73 4.72
N GLY A 143 8.75 -1.14 3.66
CA GLY A 143 10.20 -0.94 3.48
C GLY A 143 10.60 0.54 3.41
N LEU A 144 9.76 1.39 2.83
CA LEU A 144 10.01 2.84 2.72
C LEU A 144 9.71 3.58 4.03
N THR A 145 8.69 3.14 4.77
CA THR A 145 8.10 3.94 5.86
C THR A 145 8.34 3.38 7.25
N GLY A 146 8.56 2.06 7.37
CA GLY A 146 8.65 1.40 8.67
C GLY A 146 7.36 1.50 9.51
N ILE A 147 6.21 1.72 8.88
CA ILE A 147 4.93 1.99 9.58
C ILE A 147 4.47 0.81 10.43
N VAL A 148 4.81 -0.40 10.01
CA VAL A 148 4.73 -1.63 10.79
C VAL A 148 6.06 -2.35 10.72
N SER A 149 6.33 -3.24 11.68
CA SER A 149 7.54 -4.04 11.64
C SER A 149 7.50 -5.04 10.48
N ARG A 150 8.67 -5.38 9.96
CA ARG A 150 8.82 -6.41 8.93
C ARG A 150 8.18 -7.73 9.37
N GLN A 151 8.43 -8.14 10.60
CA GLN A 151 7.87 -9.37 11.16
C GLN A 151 6.34 -9.34 11.21
N ALA A 152 5.74 -8.19 11.53
CA ALA A 152 4.29 -8.04 11.60
C ALA A 152 3.65 -8.21 10.21
N ILE A 153 4.20 -7.57 9.18
CA ILE A 153 3.63 -7.67 7.84
C ILE A 153 3.85 -9.06 7.23
N GLU A 154 4.98 -9.72 7.49
CA GLU A 154 5.22 -11.10 7.06
C GLU A 154 4.18 -12.06 7.64
N LYS A 155 3.90 -11.96 8.95
CA LYS A 155 2.87 -12.77 9.61
C LYS A 155 1.47 -12.49 9.05
N ALA A 156 1.12 -11.23 8.84
CA ALA A 156 -0.20 -10.86 8.30
C ALA A 156 -0.39 -11.35 6.86
N VAL A 157 0.65 -11.24 6.01
CA VAL A 157 0.63 -11.78 4.65
C VAL A 157 0.46 -13.30 4.65
N ALA A 158 1.25 -14.01 5.45
CA ALA A 158 1.16 -15.47 5.55
C ALA A 158 -0.21 -15.93 6.05
N ALA A 159 -0.78 -15.25 7.06
CA ALA A 159 -2.09 -15.57 7.62
C ALA A 159 -3.25 -15.37 6.62
N ARG A 160 -3.10 -14.43 5.68
CA ARG A 160 -4.12 -14.12 4.65
C ARG A 160 -3.88 -14.79 3.31
N ALA A 161 -2.72 -15.39 3.10
CA ALA A 161 -2.42 -16.11 1.88
C ALA A 161 -3.37 -17.31 1.71
N PRO A 162 -3.95 -17.52 0.52
CA PRO A 162 -4.68 -18.74 0.23
C PRO A 162 -3.81 -19.97 0.48
N LYS A 163 -4.41 -21.03 0.96
CA LYS A 163 -3.69 -22.29 1.30
C LYS A 163 -2.76 -22.75 0.17
N GLY A 164 -1.51 -22.95 0.48
CA GLY A 164 -0.47 -23.38 -0.46
C GLY A 164 0.12 -22.24 -1.32
N THR A 165 -0.17 -20.98 -0.99
CA THR A 165 0.42 -19.82 -1.67
C THR A 165 1.26 -18.93 -0.76
N GLU A 166 1.52 -19.36 0.47
CA GLU A 166 2.23 -18.59 1.49
C GLU A 166 3.64 -18.21 1.03
N GLU A 167 4.40 -19.16 0.52
CA GLU A 167 5.77 -18.92 0.02
C GLU A 167 5.77 -17.94 -1.15
N MET A 168 4.83 -18.06 -2.09
CA MET A 168 4.69 -17.17 -3.21
C MET A 168 4.38 -15.73 -2.76
N ASN A 169 3.48 -15.57 -1.79
CA ASN A 169 3.13 -14.24 -1.27
C ASN A 169 4.29 -13.64 -0.46
N LEU A 170 5.01 -14.44 0.32
CA LEU A 170 6.21 -13.97 1.03
C LEU A 170 7.34 -13.57 0.05
N ALA A 171 7.52 -14.30 -1.04
CA ALA A 171 8.47 -13.91 -2.09
C ALA A 171 8.09 -12.57 -2.75
N ALA A 172 6.80 -12.34 -3.01
CA ALA A 172 6.31 -11.05 -3.52
C ALA A 172 6.55 -9.90 -2.51
N LEU A 173 6.33 -10.16 -1.22
CA LEU A 173 6.60 -9.20 -0.16
C LEU A 173 8.09 -8.83 -0.10
N GLU A 174 8.96 -9.82 -0.15
CA GLU A 174 10.43 -9.64 -0.16
C GLU A 174 10.86 -8.80 -1.35
N LYS A 175 10.32 -9.07 -2.55
CA LYS A 175 10.57 -8.26 -3.73
C LYS A 175 10.23 -6.78 -3.52
N GLY A 176 9.15 -6.51 -2.81
CA GLY A 176 8.77 -5.16 -2.42
C GLY A 176 9.79 -4.50 -1.48
N PHE A 177 10.31 -5.24 -0.49
CA PHE A 177 11.37 -4.74 0.40
C PHE A 177 12.67 -4.42 -0.34
N GLU A 178 13.08 -5.29 -1.28
CA GLU A 178 14.25 -5.04 -2.13
C GLU A 178 14.10 -3.75 -2.93
N ALA A 179 12.93 -3.55 -3.55
CA ALA A 179 12.64 -2.33 -4.30
C ALA A 179 12.65 -1.07 -3.44
N ALA A 180 12.11 -1.15 -2.22
CA ALA A 180 12.16 -0.05 -1.25
C ALA A 180 13.60 0.30 -0.85
N ALA A 181 14.45 -0.70 -0.61
CA ALA A 181 15.85 -0.49 -0.27
C ALA A 181 16.63 0.20 -1.41
N GLN A 182 16.37 -0.19 -2.66
CA GLN A 182 16.96 0.45 -3.84
C GLN A 182 16.49 1.91 -4.02
N ALA A 183 15.21 2.19 -3.75
CA ALA A 183 14.66 3.53 -3.83
C ALA A 183 15.20 4.46 -2.74
N ASN A 184 15.48 3.94 -1.54
CA ASN A 184 16.09 4.70 -0.43
C ASN A 184 17.59 4.99 -0.61
N GLY A 185 18.29 4.22 -1.45
CA GLY A 185 19.72 4.37 -1.73
C GLY A 185 20.07 5.38 -2.83
N LYS A 186 19.05 5.94 -3.49
CA LYS A 186 19.18 7.01 -4.49
C LYS A 186 18.83 8.35 -3.86
#